data_bbcf038d22a8de3a2b8f9b9a4b5b011c
#
_entry.id   bbcf038d22a8de3a2b8f9b9a4b5b011c
#
_cell.length_a   1.000
_cell.length_b   1.000
_cell.length_c   1.000
_cell.angle_alpha   90.00
_cell.angle_beta   90.00
_cell.angle_gamma   90.00
#
_symmetry.space_group_name_H-M   'P 1'
#
loop_
_entity.id
_entity.type
_entity.pdbx_description
1 polymer ?
#
loop_
_entity_poly.entity_id
_entity_poly.type
_entity_poly.pdbx_seq_one_letter_code
_entity_poly.pdbx_strand_id
1 'polypeptide(L)'
;SVAISARQAGAPLLPHGPGRLLYPEGRTDAYTIVEITMIEGRSVETKRQLIRLLFEHVPERVGISTTDLEICIQESPAHNWGFRGQPGDEIQLNYRVDV
;
A
#
# COMPACT_ATOMS: atom_id res chain seq x y z
N SER A 1 5.52 -11.46 -3.34
CA SER A 1 4.69 -10.58 -4.17
C SER A 1 4.18 -9.39 -3.38
N VAL A 2 4.17 -8.25 -4.01
CA VAL A 2 3.70 -7.02 -3.41
C VAL A 2 2.83 -6.30 -4.43
N ALA A 3 1.66 -5.88 -4.01
CA ALA A 3 0.79 -5.05 -4.83
C ALA A 3 0.62 -3.69 -4.15
N ILE A 4 0.76 -2.62 -4.92
CA ILE A 4 0.67 -1.27 -4.40
C ILE A 4 -0.41 -0.53 -5.17
N SER A 5 -1.31 0.13 -4.45
CA SER A 5 -2.30 1.02 -5.04
C SER A 5 -2.35 2.33 -4.28
N ALA A 6 -2.77 3.39 -4.95
CA ALA A 6 -2.90 4.69 -4.34
C ALA A 6 -4.19 5.35 -4.80
N ARG A 7 -4.86 6.05 -3.88
CA ARG A 7 -6.08 6.82 -4.15
C ARG A 7 -5.93 8.21 -3.58
N GLN A 8 -6.43 9.20 -4.30
CA GLN A 8 -6.31 10.60 -3.90
C GLN A 8 -7.69 11.24 -3.81
N ALA A 9 -7.94 12.03 -2.77
CA ALA A 9 -9.24 12.62 -2.51
C ALA A 9 -9.66 13.62 -3.59
N GLY A 10 -8.72 14.35 -4.17
CA GLY A 10 -8.98 15.31 -5.21
C GLY A 10 -9.32 14.73 -6.57
N ALA A 11 -9.19 13.41 -6.74
CA ALA A 11 -9.45 12.74 -8.00
C ALA A 11 -10.60 11.75 -7.83
N PRO A 12 -11.42 11.50 -8.87
CA PRO A 12 -12.45 10.47 -8.79
C PRO A 12 -11.82 9.11 -8.61
N LEU A 13 -12.44 8.27 -7.78
CA LEU A 13 -11.99 6.88 -7.60
C LEU A 13 -12.28 6.04 -8.84
N LEU A 14 -13.40 6.31 -9.50
CA LEU A 14 -13.81 5.62 -10.71
C LEU A 14 -14.30 6.66 -11.72
N PRO A 15 -14.11 6.43 -13.02
CA PRO A 15 -14.53 7.40 -14.05
C PRO A 15 -16.02 7.75 -13.97
N HIS A 16 -16.85 6.80 -13.58
CA HIS A 16 -18.31 6.97 -13.52
C HIS A 16 -18.88 6.63 -12.15
N GLY A 17 -18.04 6.53 -11.14
CA GLY A 17 -18.45 6.17 -9.80
C GLY A 17 -18.85 7.37 -8.95
N PRO A 18 -19.20 7.15 -7.69
CA PRO A 18 -19.53 8.21 -6.74
C PRO A 18 -18.35 9.12 -6.42
N GLY A 19 -17.24 8.81 -6.92
CA GLY A 19 -16.23 9.75 -7.19
C GLY A 19 -15.12 9.89 -6.19
N ARG A 20 -15.33 10.53 -5.08
CA ARG A 20 -14.20 11.05 -4.32
C ARG A 20 -13.97 10.28 -3.04
N LEU A 21 -12.69 10.13 -2.69
CA LEU A 21 -12.28 9.63 -1.39
C LEU A 21 -12.61 10.68 -0.33
N LEU A 22 -13.29 10.26 0.75
CA LEU A 22 -13.51 11.12 1.90
C LEU A 22 -12.20 11.21 2.70
N TYR A 23 -11.95 12.37 3.28
CA TYR A 23 -10.71 12.56 4.02
C TYR A 23 -10.99 13.14 5.40
N PRO A 24 -10.12 12.81 6.40
CA PRO A 24 -10.29 13.28 7.77
C PRO A 24 -10.09 14.79 7.90
N GLU A 25 -10.57 15.34 9.00
CA GLU A 25 -10.32 16.72 9.33
C GLU A 25 -8.82 17.00 9.42
N GLY A 26 -8.41 18.18 8.95
CA GLY A 26 -7.00 18.56 8.96
C GLY A 26 -6.23 18.15 7.71
N ARG A 27 -6.89 17.44 6.78
CA ARG A 27 -6.29 17.09 5.49
C ARG A 27 -6.90 17.98 4.39
N THR A 28 -6.28 17.93 3.23
CA THR A 28 -6.77 18.67 2.05
C THR A 28 -7.28 17.68 1.01
N ASP A 29 -7.75 18.20 -0.13
CA ASP A 29 -8.15 17.33 -1.24
C ASP A 29 -6.95 16.64 -1.92
N ALA A 30 -5.73 16.96 -1.51
CA ALA A 30 -4.54 16.22 -1.89
C ALA A 30 -4.33 14.95 -1.04
N TYR A 31 -5.22 14.70 -0.07
CA TYR A 31 -5.15 13.50 0.77
C TYR A 31 -5.05 12.24 -0.08
N THR A 32 -4.04 11.46 0.24
CA THR A 32 -3.68 10.27 -0.54
C THR A 32 -3.51 9.09 0.41
N ILE A 33 -4.12 7.97 0.07
CA ILE A 33 -3.90 6.70 0.77
C ILE A 33 -3.10 5.79 -0.15
N VAL A 34 -2.00 5.27 0.36
CA VAL A 34 -1.21 4.24 -0.32
C VAL A 34 -1.46 2.93 0.42
N GLU A 35 -1.95 1.95 -0.30
CA GLU A 35 -2.22 0.62 0.24
C GLU A 35 -1.25 -0.38 -0.36
N ILE A 36 -0.58 -1.13 0.50
CA ILE A 36 0.41 -2.12 0.10
C ILE A 36 -0.07 -3.47 0.59
N THR A 37 -0.24 -4.41 -0.32
CA THR A 37 -0.62 -5.78 0.01
C THR A 37 0.57 -6.69 -0.25
N MET A 38 0.91 -7.52 0.72
CA MET A 38 2.06 -8.41 0.60
C MET A 38 1.81 -9.73 1.29
N ILE A 39 2.61 -10.73 0.93
CA ILE A 39 2.61 -12.00 1.65
C ILE A 39 3.18 -11.77 3.04
N GLU A 40 2.54 -12.33 4.05
CA GLU A 40 3.01 -12.19 5.42
C GLU A 40 4.36 -12.89 5.64
N GLY A 41 5.06 -12.47 6.67
CA GLY A 41 6.35 -13.05 7.03
C GLY A 41 7.42 -12.01 7.29
N ARG A 42 7.21 -10.76 6.89
CA ARG A 42 8.18 -9.69 7.14
C ARG A 42 8.08 -9.20 8.57
N SER A 43 9.20 -8.78 9.13
CA SER A 43 9.24 -8.29 10.50
C SER A 43 8.53 -6.95 10.65
N VAL A 44 8.15 -6.64 11.89
CA VAL A 44 7.56 -5.33 12.22
C VAL A 44 8.54 -4.22 11.85
N GLU A 45 9.82 -4.40 12.13
CA GLU A 45 10.82 -3.37 11.85
C GLU A 45 10.97 -3.13 10.35
N THR A 46 10.95 -4.18 9.54
CA THR A 46 10.99 -4.04 8.08
C THR A 46 9.80 -3.21 7.58
N LYS A 47 8.61 -3.46 8.10
CA LYS A 47 7.43 -2.71 7.72
C LYS A 47 7.50 -1.26 8.17
N ARG A 48 8.02 -0.99 9.36
CA ARG A 48 8.24 0.38 9.82
C ARG A 48 9.21 1.13 8.93
N GLN A 49 10.29 0.48 8.53
CA GLN A 49 11.28 1.09 7.64
C GLN A 49 10.67 1.42 6.27
N LEU A 50 9.84 0.55 5.74
CA LEU A 50 9.15 0.83 4.48
C LEU A 50 8.27 2.08 4.61
N ILE A 51 7.52 2.18 5.68
CA ILE A 51 6.66 3.34 5.92
C ILE A 51 7.50 4.62 6.03
N ARG A 52 8.62 4.57 6.76
CA ARG A 52 9.51 5.74 6.89
C ARG A 52 10.07 6.17 5.54
N LEU A 53 10.49 5.22 4.71
CA LEU A 53 11.02 5.53 3.39
C LEU A 53 9.95 6.16 2.49
N LEU A 54 8.73 5.67 2.57
CA LEU A 54 7.63 6.25 1.79
C LEU A 54 7.33 7.68 2.22
N PHE A 55 7.31 7.96 3.52
CA PHE A 55 7.12 9.32 4.00
C PHE A 55 8.29 10.23 3.64
N GLU A 56 9.50 9.69 3.53
CA GLU A 56 10.66 10.47 3.13
C GLU A 56 10.61 10.87 1.66
N HIS A 57 10.15 9.99 0.80
CA HIS A 57 10.27 10.20 -0.65
C HIS A 57 8.97 10.60 -1.35
N VAL A 58 7.83 10.02 -0.95
CA VAL A 58 6.60 10.22 -1.71
C VAL A 58 6.08 11.66 -1.63
N PRO A 59 5.98 12.30 -0.43
CA PRO A 59 5.47 13.67 -0.38
C PRO A 59 6.30 14.63 -1.22
N GLU A 60 7.61 14.49 -1.18
CA GLU A 60 8.49 15.35 -1.97
C GLU A 60 8.29 15.17 -3.48
N ARG A 61 8.18 13.93 -3.92
CA ARG A 61 8.07 13.63 -5.35
C ARG A 61 6.72 14.00 -5.95
N VAL A 62 5.64 13.86 -5.19
CA VAL A 62 4.30 14.17 -5.70
C VAL A 62 3.79 15.54 -5.26
N GLY A 63 4.54 16.25 -4.42
CA GLY A 63 4.20 17.62 -4.05
C GLY A 63 3.07 17.74 -3.05
N ILE A 64 2.97 16.79 -2.11
CA ILE A 64 1.96 16.87 -1.05
C ILE A 64 2.62 16.95 0.32
N SER A 65 1.84 17.37 1.31
CA SER A 65 2.29 17.38 2.70
C SER A 65 2.26 15.97 3.28
N THR A 66 3.13 15.68 4.24
CA THR A 66 3.09 14.41 4.97
C THR A 66 1.76 14.21 5.69
N THR A 67 1.07 15.29 6.08
CA THR A 67 -0.25 15.18 6.71
C THR A 67 -1.33 14.70 5.75
N ASP A 68 -1.12 14.83 4.45
CA ASP A 68 -2.04 14.36 3.43
C ASP A 68 -1.74 12.94 2.97
N LEU A 69 -0.66 12.33 3.43
CA LEU A 69 -0.29 10.97 3.05
C LEU A 69 -0.61 10.01 4.17
N GLU A 70 -1.34 8.95 3.85
CA GLU A 70 -1.54 7.82 4.74
C GLU A 70 -1.11 6.54 4.05
N ILE A 71 -0.56 5.61 4.82
CA ILE A 71 -0.01 4.38 4.29
C ILE A 71 -0.57 3.23 5.11
N CYS A 72 -1.05 2.20 4.43
CA CYS A 72 -1.54 0.99 5.07
C CYS A 72 -0.86 -0.22 4.44
N ILE A 73 -0.29 -1.09 5.27
CA ILE A 73 0.27 -2.35 4.84
C ILE A 73 -0.69 -3.44 5.27
N GLN A 74 -1.14 -4.23 4.30
CA GLN A 74 -2.01 -5.38 4.55
C GLN A 74 -1.24 -6.63 4.18
N GLU A 75 -1.27 -7.61 5.07
CA GLU A 75 -0.60 -8.87 4.85
C GLU A 75 -1.61 -10.00 4.73
N SER A 76 -1.30 -10.95 3.85
CA SER A 76 -2.11 -12.15 3.68
C SER A 76 -1.19 -13.36 3.64
N PRO A 77 -1.62 -14.49 4.22
CA PRO A 77 -0.81 -15.71 4.15
C PRO A 77 -0.66 -16.18 2.70
N ALA A 78 0.42 -16.92 2.45
CA ALA A 78 0.73 -17.37 1.09
C ALA A 78 -0.41 -18.18 0.47
N HIS A 79 -1.18 -18.91 1.28
CA HIS A 79 -2.29 -19.71 0.76
C HIS A 79 -3.49 -18.86 0.29
N ASN A 80 -3.48 -17.55 0.58
CA ASN A 80 -4.49 -16.64 0.06
C ASN A 80 -4.10 -16.05 -1.29
N TRP A 81 -2.94 -16.41 -1.81
CA TRP A 81 -2.45 -15.92 -3.09
C TRP A 81 -2.48 -17.03 -4.13
N GLY A 82 -2.75 -16.66 -5.37
CA GLY A 82 -2.64 -17.59 -6.50
C GLY A 82 -1.75 -16.98 -7.55
N PHE A 83 -0.71 -17.70 -7.97
CA PHE A 83 0.13 -17.29 -9.08
C PHE A 83 0.77 -18.50 -9.72
N ARG A 84 1.06 -18.36 -11.01
CA ARG A 84 1.62 -19.44 -11.82
C ARG A 84 0.71 -20.67 -11.85
N GLY A 85 -0.61 -20.46 -11.71
CA GLY A 85 -1.60 -21.52 -11.76
C GLY A 85 -1.71 -22.34 -10.48
N GLN A 86 -1.12 -21.89 -9.37
CA GLN A 86 -1.10 -22.65 -8.12
C GLN A 86 -1.39 -21.75 -6.92
N PRO A 87 -1.88 -22.33 -5.80
CA PRO A 87 -1.88 -21.61 -4.54
C PRO A 87 -0.46 -21.21 -4.13
N GLY A 88 -0.34 -20.03 -3.51
CA GLY A 88 0.97 -19.48 -3.19
C GLY A 88 1.80 -20.30 -2.22
N ASP A 89 1.16 -21.05 -1.32
CA ASP A 89 1.86 -21.90 -0.36
C ASP A 89 2.37 -23.21 -0.97
N GLU A 90 1.96 -23.51 -2.20
CA GLU A 90 2.43 -24.70 -2.92
C GLU A 90 3.58 -24.39 -3.88
N ILE A 91 3.96 -23.12 -4.00
CA ILE A 91 5.04 -22.71 -4.88
C ILE A 91 6.31 -22.49 -4.06
N GLN A 92 7.41 -23.06 -4.54
CA GLN A 92 8.71 -22.83 -3.91
C GLN A 92 9.23 -21.47 -4.33
N LEU A 93 9.37 -20.56 -3.36
CA LEU A 93 9.86 -19.22 -3.62
C LEU A 93 11.40 -19.22 -3.58
N ASN A 94 11.99 -18.34 -4.40
CA ASN A 94 13.44 -18.21 -4.50
C ASN A 94 14.01 -17.21 -3.49
N TYR A 95 13.18 -16.66 -2.64
CA TYR A 95 13.61 -15.67 -1.66
C TYR A 95 12.86 -15.87 -0.36
N ARG A 96 13.41 -15.33 0.71
CA ARG A 96 12.78 -15.42 2.03
C ARG A 96 11.84 -14.24 2.22
N VAL A 97 10.72 -14.50 2.90
CA VAL A 97 9.74 -13.45 3.21
C VAL A 97 9.64 -13.15 4.70
N ASP A 98 10.46 -13.78 5.51
CA ASP A 98 10.47 -13.66 6.98
C ASP A 98 11.52 -12.67 7.50
N VAL A 99 11.89 -11.70 6.71
CA VAL A 99 12.88 -10.68 7.05
C VAL A 99 12.28 -9.38 7.54
#